data_9d7494cb3a2b389e562b27ca07dcbbda
#
_entry.id   9d7494cb3a2b389e562b27ca07dcbbda
#
_cell.length_a   1.000
_cell.length_b   1.000
_cell.length_c   1.000
_cell.angle_alpha   90.00
_cell.angle_beta   90.00
_cell.angle_gamma   90.00
#
_symmetry.space_group_name_H-M   'P 1'
#
loop_
_entity.id
_entity.type
_entity.pdbx_description
1 polymer ?
#
loop_
_entity_poly.entity_id
_entity_poly.type
_entity_poly.pdbx_seq_one_letter_code
_entity_poly.pdbx_strand_id
1 'polypeptide(L)'
;FNLSEKDKLKHNNLYLLGGQKGLHDYPVLGQSLFSKVKVSTCTFRRVNFNKNKIRRTCSYLMNKDMAQKLLKLTKDYGTYRADSWKLMHQHNIIKEFYLDEIILHPILNEFNSHLESERLLTSEKKQPRTRLQKRMKFIRSWIKVAFFSLLK
;
A
#
# COMPACT_ATOMS: atom_id res chain seq x y z
N PHE A 1 -8.68 7.62 16.83
CA PHE A 1 -7.28 7.17 16.85
C PHE A 1 -6.59 7.83 18.06
N ASN A 2 -6.20 7.05 19.07
CA ASN A 2 -5.54 7.61 20.23
C ASN A 2 -4.06 7.90 19.94
N LEU A 3 -3.70 9.18 19.97
CA LEU A 3 -2.34 9.65 19.66
C LEU A 3 -1.28 9.25 20.69
N SER A 4 -1.68 8.79 21.88
CA SER A 4 -0.74 8.33 22.93
C SER A 4 0.01 7.04 22.55
N GLU A 5 -0.44 6.34 21.51
CA GLU A 5 0.22 5.13 21.01
C GLU A 5 1.26 5.38 19.90
N LYS A 6 1.65 6.65 19.67
CA LYS A 6 2.72 6.98 18.70
C LYS A 6 4.05 6.29 19.02
N ASP A 7 4.32 6.07 20.28
CA ASP A 7 5.56 5.41 20.74
C ASP A 7 5.66 3.96 20.32
N LYS A 8 4.54 3.33 19.93
CA LYS A 8 4.50 1.95 19.44
C LYS A 8 4.81 1.81 17.96
N LEU A 9 4.88 2.90 17.21
CA LEU A 9 5.29 2.86 15.80
C LEU A 9 6.79 2.54 15.72
N LYS A 10 7.11 1.36 15.22
CA LYS A 10 8.51 0.93 15.08
C LYS A 10 9.24 1.79 14.06
N HIS A 11 10.52 2.06 14.34
CA HIS A 11 11.39 2.78 13.42
C HIS A 11 11.43 2.12 12.05
N ASN A 12 11.42 2.94 11.00
CA ASN A 12 11.48 2.51 9.61
C ASN A 12 10.32 1.62 9.13
N ASN A 13 9.19 1.60 9.86
CA ASN A 13 7.98 0.91 9.46
C ASN A 13 6.91 1.91 9.00
N LEU A 14 6.33 1.66 7.83
CA LEU A 14 5.24 2.45 7.29
C LEU A 14 3.92 1.69 7.45
N TYR A 15 2.93 2.36 8.01
CA TYR A 15 1.60 1.81 8.21
C TYR A 15 0.62 2.48 7.25
N LEU A 16 0.21 1.76 6.21
CA LEU A 16 -0.77 2.21 5.23
C LEU A 16 -2.16 1.98 5.79
N LEU A 17 -2.94 3.05 5.89
CA LEU A 17 -4.31 3.05 6.42
C LEU A 17 -5.35 2.73 5.35
N GLY A 18 -4.98 2.73 4.09
CA GLY A 18 -5.88 2.47 2.99
C GLY A 18 -5.30 2.84 1.63
N GLY A 19 -6.18 2.96 0.65
CA GLY A 19 -5.81 3.37 -0.70
C GLY A 19 -5.34 2.24 -1.61
N GLN A 20 -5.35 0.99 -1.15
CA GLN A 20 -4.97 -0.18 -1.94
C GLN A 20 -6.16 -0.83 -2.65
N LYS A 21 -7.06 -0.07 -3.16
CA LYS A 21 -8.29 -0.40 -3.89
C LYS A 21 -8.67 -1.88 -3.84
N GLY A 22 -9.69 -2.19 -3.07
CA GLY A 22 -10.23 -3.55 -3.01
C GLY A 22 -9.34 -4.53 -2.27
N LEU A 23 -8.79 -4.15 -1.13
CA LEU A 23 -8.00 -5.04 -0.27
C LEU A 23 -8.82 -6.27 0.14
N HIS A 24 -10.11 -6.11 0.38
CA HIS A 24 -11.03 -7.20 0.70
C HIS A 24 -11.35 -8.07 -0.51
N ASP A 25 -11.62 -7.45 -1.67
CA ASP A 25 -11.97 -8.15 -2.91
C ASP A 25 -10.73 -8.60 -3.68
N TYR A 26 -9.62 -7.95 -3.45
CA TYR A 26 -8.38 -8.13 -4.19
C TYR A 26 -7.18 -8.07 -3.24
N PRO A 27 -6.80 -9.20 -2.66
CA PRO A 27 -5.69 -9.20 -1.71
C PRO A 27 -4.44 -8.61 -2.37
N VAL A 28 -3.82 -7.66 -1.68
CA VAL A 28 -2.53 -7.13 -2.11
C VAL A 28 -1.52 -8.25 -2.06
N LEU A 29 -0.87 -8.50 -3.17
CA LEU A 29 0.13 -9.53 -3.27
C LEU A 29 1.22 -9.32 -2.23
N GLY A 30 1.37 -10.28 -1.35
CA GLY A 30 2.38 -10.25 -0.31
C GLY A 30 1.89 -9.78 1.06
N GLN A 31 0.59 -9.59 1.26
CA GLN A 31 0.05 -9.37 2.60
C GLN A 31 0.21 -10.64 3.45
N SER A 32 0.87 -10.54 4.59
CA SER A 32 1.05 -11.67 5.50
C SER A 32 -0.26 -12.06 6.19
N LEU A 33 -0.54 -13.36 6.26
CA LEU A 33 -1.67 -13.89 7.02
C LEU A 33 -1.36 -13.97 8.52
N PHE A 34 -0.11 -14.21 8.88
CA PHE A 34 0.31 -14.50 10.26
C PHE A 34 0.96 -13.31 10.96
N SER A 35 1.74 -12.50 10.25
CA SER A 35 2.41 -11.36 10.85
C SER A 35 1.47 -10.16 10.95
N LYS A 36 0.92 -9.94 12.13
CA LYS A 36 0.02 -8.85 12.46
C LYS A 36 0.61 -7.97 13.54
N VAL A 37 0.34 -6.67 13.45
CA VAL A 37 0.70 -5.68 14.47
C VAL A 37 -0.55 -4.89 14.82
N LYS A 38 -0.86 -4.81 16.11
CA LYS A 38 -1.95 -3.98 16.61
C LYS A 38 -1.42 -2.58 16.92
N VAL A 39 -2.03 -1.55 16.37
CA VAL A 39 -1.75 -0.16 16.66
C VAL A 39 -3.09 0.50 16.98
N SER A 40 -3.28 0.93 18.22
CA SER A 40 -4.58 1.36 18.72
C SER A 40 -5.64 0.28 18.51
N THR A 41 -6.77 0.60 17.93
CA THR A 41 -7.87 -0.34 17.62
C THR A 41 -7.68 -1.10 16.31
N CYS A 42 -6.67 -0.75 15.52
CA CYS A 42 -6.46 -1.26 14.17
C CYS A 42 -5.46 -2.41 14.13
N THR A 43 -5.69 -3.37 13.24
CA THR A 43 -4.81 -4.55 13.08
C THR A 43 -4.19 -4.55 11.69
N PHE A 44 -2.93 -4.21 11.64
CA PHE A 44 -2.15 -4.15 10.41
C PHE A 44 -1.49 -5.50 10.09
N ARG A 45 -1.46 -5.87 8.83
CA ARG A 45 -0.74 -7.04 8.32
C ARG A 45 0.52 -6.61 7.60
N ARG A 46 1.63 -7.30 7.86
CA ARG A 46 2.90 -7.04 7.19
C ARG A 46 2.82 -7.46 5.73
N VAL A 47 3.39 -6.65 4.84
CA VAL A 47 3.59 -7.00 3.44
C VAL A 47 4.86 -7.82 3.31
N ASN A 48 4.75 -9.11 2.97
CA ASN A 48 5.88 -10.04 2.96
C ASN A 48 6.77 -9.92 1.75
N PHE A 49 6.19 -9.71 0.56
CA PHE A 49 6.96 -9.67 -0.68
C PHE A 49 6.37 -8.67 -1.65
N ASN A 50 7.14 -8.39 -2.68
CA ASN A 50 6.68 -7.58 -3.81
C ASN A 50 6.20 -6.17 -3.41
N LYS A 51 6.97 -5.52 -2.57
CA LYS A 51 6.74 -4.13 -2.12
C LYS A 51 6.51 -3.17 -3.28
N ASN A 52 7.00 -3.53 -4.48
CA ASN A 52 6.76 -2.80 -5.73
C ASN A 52 5.29 -2.82 -6.21
N LYS A 53 4.44 -3.67 -5.62
CA LYS A 53 3.01 -3.74 -5.93
C LYS A 53 2.18 -2.79 -5.07
N ILE A 54 2.75 -2.31 -3.96
CA ILE A 54 2.13 -1.26 -3.17
C ILE A 54 2.14 0.01 -4.01
N ARG A 55 0.98 0.61 -4.19
CA ARG A 55 0.80 1.84 -4.95
C ARG A 55 -0.13 2.75 -4.18
N ARG A 56 -0.17 4.01 -4.63
CA ARG A 56 -1.03 5.05 -4.09
C ARG A 56 -0.64 5.49 -2.69
N THR A 57 -1.03 6.70 -2.40
CA THR A 57 -0.81 7.38 -1.12
C THR A 57 -2.13 8.00 -0.71
N CYS A 58 -2.99 7.20 -0.07
CA CYS A 58 -4.25 7.72 0.45
C CYS A 58 -4.04 8.28 1.86
N SER A 59 -3.60 7.41 2.75
CA SER A 59 -3.28 7.78 4.13
C SER A 59 -2.29 6.77 4.71
N TYR A 60 -1.39 7.25 5.55
CA TYR A 60 -0.38 6.42 6.20
C TYR A 60 0.10 7.04 7.51
N LEU A 61 0.68 6.20 8.36
CA LEU A 61 1.35 6.60 9.58
C LEU A 61 2.83 6.27 9.48
N MET A 62 3.64 7.19 9.98
CA MET A 62 5.08 7.00 10.15
C MET A 62 5.54 7.73 11.42
N ASN A 63 6.70 7.38 11.93
CA ASN A 63 7.31 8.12 13.02
C ASN A 63 8.05 9.37 12.51
N LYS A 64 8.42 10.26 13.45
CA LYS A 64 9.12 11.52 13.15
C LYS A 64 10.46 11.30 12.44
N ASP A 65 11.23 10.31 12.88
CA ASP A 65 12.54 9.98 12.28
C ASP A 65 12.41 9.62 10.81
N MET A 66 11.43 8.79 10.46
CA MET A 66 11.16 8.44 9.07
C MET A 66 10.75 9.66 8.24
N ALA A 67 9.91 10.54 8.79
CA ALA A 67 9.51 11.77 8.11
C ALA A 67 10.73 12.67 7.82
N GLN A 68 11.64 12.81 8.76
CA GLN A 68 12.89 13.56 8.57
C GLN A 68 13.79 12.94 7.49
N LYS A 69 13.90 11.61 7.45
CA LYS A 69 14.65 10.91 6.40
C LYS A 69 14.03 11.10 5.01
N LEU A 70 12.68 11.12 4.93
CA LEU A 70 11.99 11.42 3.67
C LEU A 70 12.25 12.86 3.19
N LEU A 71 12.22 13.82 4.10
CA LEU A 71 12.58 15.21 3.76
C LEU A 71 14.02 15.32 3.25
N LYS A 72 14.97 14.62 3.89
CA LYS A 72 16.35 14.55 3.43
C LYS A 72 16.43 13.92 2.04
N LEU A 73 15.77 12.77 1.82
CA LEU A 73 15.74 12.13 0.51
C LEU A 73 15.23 13.08 -0.58
N THR A 74 14.19 13.85 -0.28
CA THR A 74 13.64 14.84 -1.24
C THR A 74 14.65 15.93 -1.57
N LYS A 75 15.42 16.39 -0.60
CA LYS A 75 16.50 17.38 -0.83
C LYS A 75 17.64 16.82 -1.68
N ASP A 76 18.05 15.58 -1.39
CA ASP A 76 19.22 14.95 -2.02
C ASP A 76 18.90 14.39 -3.41
N TYR A 77 17.69 13.89 -3.62
CA TYR A 77 17.28 13.18 -4.84
C TYR A 77 16.46 14.04 -5.80
N GLY A 78 15.87 15.14 -5.32
CA GLY A 78 14.95 15.97 -6.09
C GLY A 78 13.51 15.46 -6.05
N THR A 79 12.72 15.86 -7.04
CA THR A 79 11.29 15.54 -7.10
C THR A 79 11.05 14.08 -7.52
N TYR A 80 10.19 13.39 -6.81
CA TYR A 80 9.72 12.04 -7.15
C TYR A 80 8.23 11.88 -6.76
N ARG A 81 7.57 10.85 -7.28
CA ARG A 81 6.16 10.62 -6.96
C ARG A 81 5.99 10.21 -5.50
N ALA A 82 4.94 10.72 -4.85
CA ALA A 82 4.64 10.47 -3.45
C ALA A 82 4.47 8.96 -3.12
N ASP A 83 4.09 8.13 -4.08
CA ASP A 83 3.95 6.68 -3.94
C ASP A 83 5.17 5.89 -4.47
N SER A 84 6.33 6.51 -4.52
CA SER A 84 7.59 5.86 -4.92
C SER A 84 8.16 4.96 -3.80
N TRP A 85 7.34 4.05 -3.29
CA TRP A 85 7.67 3.17 -2.17
C TRP A 85 8.93 2.33 -2.42
N LYS A 86 9.16 1.92 -3.66
CA LYS A 86 10.37 1.20 -4.05
C LYS A 86 11.62 2.03 -3.80
N LEU A 87 11.62 3.30 -4.21
CA LEU A 87 12.74 4.21 -4.00
C LEU A 87 13.04 4.38 -2.51
N MET A 88 12.01 4.66 -1.72
CA MET A 88 12.14 4.84 -0.27
C MET A 88 12.65 3.58 0.44
N HIS A 89 12.26 2.40 -0.04
CA HIS A 89 12.79 1.13 0.45
C HIS A 89 14.24 0.91 0.06
N GLN A 90 14.63 1.22 -1.18
CA GLN A 90 16.02 1.10 -1.65
C GLN A 90 16.98 2.01 -0.87
N HIS A 91 16.52 3.17 -0.43
CA HIS A 91 17.27 4.09 0.43
C HIS A 91 17.17 3.75 1.92
N ASN A 92 16.65 2.57 2.27
CA ASN A 92 16.51 2.09 3.67
C ASN A 92 15.70 3.02 4.59
N ILE A 93 14.87 3.90 4.04
CA ILE A 93 13.99 4.77 4.80
C ILE A 93 12.81 3.96 5.33
N ILE A 94 12.20 3.14 4.45
CA ILE A 94 11.14 2.23 4.80
C ILE A 94 11.69 0.80 4.74
N LYS A 95 11.75 0.14 5.89
CA LYS A 95 12.18 -1.26 5.97
C LYS A 95 11.01 -2.21 5.77
N GLU A 96 9.91 -1.96 6.48
CA GLU A 96 8.73 -2.81 6.47
C GLU A 96 7.47 -1.99 6.19
N PHE A 97 6.54 -2.61 5.48
CA PHE A 97 5.22 -2.07 5.19
C PHE A 97 4.16 -2.88 5.93
N TYR A 98 3.29 -2.17 6.59
CA TYR A 98 2.11 -2.71 7.24
C TYR A 98 0.88 -2.12 6.59
N LEU A 99 -0.17 -2.91 6.46
CA LEU A 99 -1.34 -2.57 5.67
C LEU A 99 -2.63 -2.97 6.38
N ASP A 100 -3.56 -2.03 6.43
CA ASP A 100 -4.96 -2.25 6.74
C ASP A 100 -5.81 -1.30 5.89
N GLU A 101 -7.05 -1.63 5.63
CA GLU A 101 -7.96 -0.79 4.83
C GLU A 101 -9.01 -0.15 5.74
N ILE A 102 -8.54 0.79 6.57
CA ILE A 102 -9.36 1.56 7.50
C ILE A 102 -10.05 2.71 6.75
N ILE A 103 -9.30 3.34 5.84
CA ILE A 103 -9.78 4.43 5.00
C ILE A 103 -10.05 3.88 3.61
N LEU A 104 -11.31 3.82 3.24
CA LEU A 104 -11.73 3.36 1.92
C LEU A 104 -11.22 4.31 0.85
N HIS A 105 -10.74 3.75 -0.25
CA HIS A 105 -10.40 4.54 -1.41
C HIS A 105 -11.67 5.11 -2.04
N PRO A 106 -11.72 6.41 -2.35
CA PRO A 106 -12.86 6.99 -3.06
C PRO A 106 -13.17 6.18 -4.31
N ILE A 107 -14.44 5.88 -4.54
CA ILE A 107 -14.89 5.28 -5.79
C ILE A 107 -14.62 6.30 -6.89
N LEU A 108 -13.72 5.95 -7.80
CA LEU A 108 -13.42 6.79 -8.96
C LEU A 108 -14.58 6.60 -9.95
N ASN A 109 -15.47 7.55 -9.97
CA ASN A 109 -16.46 7.74 -11.03
C ASN A 109 -16.08 9.02 -11.79
N GLU A 110 -16.58 9.15 -13.00
CA GLU A 110 -16.29 10.27 -13.91
C GLU A 110 -16.57 11.65 -13.28
N PHE A 111 -17.41 11.70 -12.25
CA PHE A 111 -17.80 12.93 -11.55
C PHE A 111 -16.83 13.36 -10.42
N ASN A 112 -15.96 12.47 -9.94
CA ASN A 112 -15.16 12.73 -8.74
C ASN A 112 -13.67 12.98 -8.99
N SER A 113 -13.23 12.95 -10.25
CA SER A 113 -11.81 13.14 -10.57
C SER A 113 -11.64 13.97 -11.83
N HIS A 114 -11.16 15.19 -11.66
CA HIS A 114 -10.78 16.06 -12.80
C HIS A 114 -9.68 15.44 -13.68
N LEU A 115 -8.90 14.51 -13.15
CA LEU A 115 -7.83 13.83 -13.89
C LEU A 115 -8.29 12.56 -14.61
N GLU A 116 -9.52 12.11 -14.40
CA GLU A 116 -9.98 10.84 -14.99
C GLU A 116 -10.26 11.01 -16.49
N SER A 117 -10.77 12.16 -16.92
CA SER A 117 -10.95 12.50 -18.33
C SER A 117 -9.61 12.48 -19.08
N GLU A 118 -8.56 13.05 -18.52
CA GLU A 118 -7.21 13.02 -19.11
C GLU A 118 -6.62 11.61 -19.15
N ARG A 119 -6.87 10.81 -18.11
CA ARG A 119 -6.43 9.41 -18.06
C ARG A 119 -7.14 8.54 -19.10
N LEU A 120 -8.42 8.79 -19.34
CA LEU A 120 -9.19 8.08 -20.35
C LEU A 120 -8.70 8.39 -21.76
N LEU A 121 -8.28 9.63 -22.02
CA LEU A 121 -7.70 10.05 -23.29
C LEU A 121 -6.31 9.43 -23.54
N THR A 122 -5.52 9.21 -22.48
CA THR A 122 -4.15 8.70 -22.59
C THR A 122 -4.02 7.18 -22.36
N SER A 123 -5.06 6.53 -21.82
CA SER A 123 -5.04 5.08 -21.59
C SER A 123 -5.41 4.32 -22.86
N GLU A 124 -4.49 3.54 -23.40
CA GLU A 124 -4.85 2.45 -24.32
C GLU A 124 -5.99 1.63 -23.67
N LYS A 125 -7.12 1.51 -24.37
CA LYS A 125 -8.29 0.75 -23.93
C LYS A 125 -7.92 -0.72 -23.76
N LYS A 126 -7.42 -1.09 -22.61
CA LYS A 126 -7.20 -2.51 -22.26
C LYS A 126 -8.54 -3.21 -22.23
N GLN A 127 -8.68 -4.25 -23.01
CA GLN A 127 -9.91 -5.04 -23.05
C GLN A 127 -10.33 -5.46 -21.62
N PRO A 128 -11.60 -5.32 -21.28
CA PRO A 128 -12.10 -5.68 -19.95
C PRO A 128 -11.95 -7.19 -19.74
N ARG A 129 -11.34 -7.57 -18.63
CA ARG A 129 -11.18 -8.98 -18.26
C ARG A 129 -12.53 -9.63 -18.00
N THR A 130 -12.69 -10.87 -18.49
CA THR A 130 -13.86 -11.69 -18.19
C THR A 130 -14.01 -11.98 -16.70
N ARG A 131 -15.20 -12.31 -16.23
CA ARG A 131 -15.46 -12.71 -14.82
C ARG A 131 -14.56 -13.88 -14.40
N LEU A 132 -14.36 -14.85 -15.27
CA LEU A 132 -13.49 -16.00 -15.00
C LEU A 132 -12.04 -15.59 -14.81
N GLN A 133 -11.50 -14.74 -15.69
CA GLN A 133 -10.14 -14.21 -15.55
C GLN A 133 -9.94 -13.41 -14.26
N LYS A 134 -10.96 -12.65 -13.82
CA LYS A 134 -10.91 -11.94 -12.53
C LYS A 134 -10.86 -12.92 -11.36
N ARG A 135 -11.69 -13.97 -11.36
CA ARG A 135 -11.70 -15.01 -10.31
C ARG A 135 -10.38 -15.77 -10.27
N MET A 136 -9.86 -16.22 -11.41
CA MET A 136 -8.57 -16.91 -11.47
C MET A 136 -7.42 -16.05 -10.95
N LYS A 137 -7.41 -14.77 -11.28
CA LYS A 137 -6.41 -13.84 -10.77
C LYS A 137 -6.53 -13.68 -9.25
N PHE A 138 -7.74 -13.60 -8.71
CA PHE A 138 -7.98 -13.52 -7.28
C PHE A 138 -7.45 -14.77 -6.55
N ILE A 139 -7.84 -15.96 -6.99
CA ILE A 139 -7.38 -17.25 -6.43
C ILE A 139 -5.85 -17.34 -6.46
N ARG A 140 -5.23 -17.04 -7.60
CA ARG A 140 -3.75 -17.04 -7.73
C ARG A 140 -3.09 -16.06 -6.76
N SER A 141 -3.72 -14.91 -6.51
CA SER A 141 -3.20 -13.93 -5.54
C SER A 141 -3.24 -14.47 -4.11
N TRP A 142 -4.34 -15.11 -3.72
CA TRP A 142 -4.48 -15.74 -2.41
C TRP A 142 -3.51 -16.90 -2.20
N ILE A 143 -3.36 -17.78 -3.20
CA ILE A 143 -2.38 -18.88 -3.13
C ILE A 143 -0.96 -18.32 -2.91
N LYS A 144 -0.59 -17.26 -3.63
CA LYS A 144 0.71 -16.61 -3.43
C LYS A 144 0.86 -16.02 -2.03
N VAL A 145 -0.16 -15.31 -1.51
CA VAL A 145 -0.12 -14.75 -0.16
C VAL A 145 0.04 -15.87 0.87
N ALA A 146 -0.75 -16.96 0.75
CA ALA A 146 -0.66 -18.10 1.66
C ALA A 146 0.74 -18.74 1.60
N PHE A 147 1.22 -19.07 0.41
CA PHE A 147 2.54 -19.68 0.22
C PHE A 147 3.67 -18.86 0.83
N PHE A 148 3.76 -17.56 0.50
CA PHE A 148 4.80 -16.71 1.05
C PHE A 148 4.62 -16.37 2.54
N SER A 149 3.43 -16.56 3.09
CA SER A 149 3.20 -16.44 4.53
C SER A 149 3.68 -17.66 5.32
N LEU A 150 3.76 -18.82 4.67
CA LEU A 150 4.26 -20.06 5.27
C LEU A 150 5.79 -20.17 5.22
N LEU A 151 6.44 -19.50 4.27
CA LEU A 151 7.90 -19.56 4.09
C LEU A 151 8.69 -18.68 5.11
N LYS A 152 8.02 -18.02 6.03
CA LYS A 152 8.61 -17.17 7.08
C LYS A 152 8.23 -17.68 8.46
#